data_96c947028a99c8ad5a6d479bdf5acff0
#
_entry.id   96c947028a99c8ad5a6d479bdf5acff0
#
_cell.length_a   1.000
_cell.length_b   1.000
_cell.length_c   1.000
_cell.angle_alpha   90.00
_cell.angle_beta   90.00
_cell.angle_gamma   90.00
#
_symmetry.space_group_name_H-M   'P 1'
#
loop_
_entity.id
_entity.type
_entity.pdbx_description
1 polymer ?
#
loop_
_entity_poly.entity_id
_entity_poly.type
_entity_poly.pdbx_seq_one_letter_code
_entity_poly.pdbx_strand_id
1 'polypeptide(L)'
;AVVNELGFDACIDYKAHPDVKSLAKALKEACPDGIDGYFENVGGHLLDAVMLRSNAFARVAMCGMIAGYNGEPIPMTLPQLILTNRMKIEGFIVSEHMEAWPEALKELGTLVATGKLKYKESVAQGIASAPEAFLGLLKGKNHGKQLVKLV
;
A
#
# COMPACT_ATOMS: atom_id res chain seq x y z
N ALA A 1 14.65 5.85 4.62
CA ALA A 1 14.41 4.49 5.18
C ALA A 1 13.99 3.51 4.10
N VAL A 2 12.86 3.74 3.38
CA VAL A 2 12.26 2.77 2.44
C VAL A 2 13.26 2.32 1.36
N VAL A 3 13.91 3.24 0.67
CA VAL A 3 14.89 2.92 -0.38
C VAL A 3 16.17 2.34 0.23
N ASN A 4 16.81 3.08 1.15
CA ASN A 4 18.17 2.75 1.61
C ASN A 4 18.22 1.55 2.57
N GLU A 5 17.15 1.27 3.33
CA GLU A 5 17.15 0.25 4.36
C GLU A 5 16.32 -0.98 3.95
N LEU A 6 15.18 -0.77 3.29
CA LEU A 6 14.28 -1.84 2.89
C LEU A 6 14.53 -2.33 1.46
N GLY A 7 15.27 -1.58 0.63
CA GLY A 7 15.70 -2.01 -0.71
C GLY A 7 14.67 -1.78 -1.81
N PHE A 8 13.74 -0.84 -1.63
CA PHE A 8 12.83 -0.39 -2.70
C PHE A 8 13.58 0.48 -3.71
N ASP A 9 13.19 0.44 -4.98
CA ASP A 9 13.80 1.23 -6.05
C ASP A 9 13.50 2.72 -5.89
N ALA A 10 12.28 3.08 -5.49
CA ALA A 10 11.85 4.45 -5.24
C ALA A 10 10.83 4.53 -4.11
N CYS A 11 10.65 5.74 -3.58
CA CYS A 11 9.60 6.04 -2.59
C CYS A 11 9.09 7.46 -2.82
N ILE A 12 7.81 7.61 -3.02
CA ILE A 12 7.14 8.90 -3.18
C ILE A 12 6.32 9.18 -1.92
N ASP A 13 6.56 10.32 -1.29
CA ASP A 13 5.65 10.83 -0.25
C ASP A 13 4.42 11.45 -0.92
N TYR A 14 3.37 10.64 -1.07
CA TYR A 14 2.13 11.10 -1.71
C TYR A 14 1.45 12.27 -0.97
N LYS A 15 1.73 12.46 0.32
CA LYS A 15 1.20 13.59 1.10
C LYS A 15 1.81 14.94 0.66
N ALA A 16 2.99 14.91 0.07
CA ALA A 16 3.61 16.09 -0.54
C ALA A 16 3.00 16.47 -1.89
N HIS A 17 2.11 15.64 -2.43
CA HIS A 17 1.45 15.81 -3.72
C HIS A 17 -0.08 15.84 -3.53
N PRO A 18 -0.68 17.02 -3.27
CA PRO A 18 -2.07 17.13 -2.82
C PRO A 18 -3.11 16.85 -3.92
N ASP A 19 -2.70 16.72 -5.16
CA ASP A 19 -3.58 16.50 -6.31
C ASP A 19 -3.06 15.40 -7.25
N VAL A 20 -4.00 14.86 -8.04
CA VAL A 20 -3.75 13.78 -9.00
C VAL A 20 -2.63 14.12 -9.98
N LYS A 21 -2.57 15.37 -10.46
CA LYS A 21 -1.62 15.79 -11.51
C LYS A 21 -0.18 15.85 -10.98
N SER A 22 0.00 16.46 -9.81
CA SER A 22 1.32 16.56 -9.16
C SER A 22 1.86 15.18 -8.79
N LEU A 23 0.99 14.29 -8.27
CA LEU A 23 1.36 12.92 -7.92
C LEU A 23 1.66 12.07 -9.17
N ALA A 24 0.86 12.20 -10.24
CA ALA A 24 1.12 11.50 -11.51
C ALA A 24 2.46 11.94 -12.15
N LYS A 25 2.87 13.20 -11.95
CA LYS A 25 4.20 13.66 -12.39
C LYS A 25 5.31 12.97 -11.61
N ALA A 26 5.21 12.90 -10.27
CA ALA A 26 6.20 12.19 -9.45
C ALA A 26 6.25 10.69 -9.79
N LEU A 27 5.09 10.06 -10.04
CA LEU A 27 5.02 8.67 -10.51
C LEU A 27 5.69 8.48 -11.87
N LYS A 28 5.58 9.45 -12.78
CA LYS A 28 6.27 9.38 -14.09
C LYS A 28 7.79 9.36 -13.93
N GLU A 29 8.31 10.10 -12.96
CA GLU A 29 9.75 10.14 -12.70
C GLU A 29 10.24 8.83 -12.05
N ALA A 30 9.46 8.25 -11.14
CA ALA A 30 9.79 7.00 -10.47
C ALA A 30 9.52 5.75 -11.33
N CYS A 31 8.52 5.80 -12.20
CA CYS A 31 8.10 4.70 -13.09
C CYS A 31 8.01 5.23 -14.53
N PRO A 32 9.17 5.47 -15.20
CA PRO A 32 9.20 6.09 -16.53
C PRO A 32 8.47 5.26 -17.60
N ASP A 33 8.50 3.93 -17.47
CA ASP A 33 7.89 2.97 -18.40
C ASP A 33 6.38 2.73 -18.10
N GLY A 34 5.82 3.41 -17.11
CA GLY A 34 4.44 3.24 -16.67
C GLY A 34 4.27 2.17 -15.58
N ILE A 35 3.02 1.83 -15.29
CA ILE A 35 2.67 0.93 -14.18
C ILE A 35 1.83 -0.23 -14.74
N ASP A 36 2.30 -1.46 -14.57
CA ASP A 36 1.61 -2.68 -15.00
C ASP A 36 0.84 -3.37 -13.86
N GLY A 37 1.33 -3.21 -12.62
CA GLY A 37 0.71 -3.79 -11.43
C GLY A 37 0.69 -2.80 -10.28
N TYR A 38 -0.44 -2.75 -9.56
CA TYR A 38 -0.59 -1.90 -8.39
C TYR A 38 -1.29 -2.64 -7.26
N PHE A 39 -0.71 -2.57 -6.07
CA PHE A 39 -1.30 -3.09 -4.84
C PHE A 39 -1.89 -1.92 -4.06
N GLU A 40 -3.23 -1.81 -4.07
CA GLU A 40 -3.95 -0.65 -3.56
C GLU A 40 -4.35 -0.82 -2.11
N ASN A 41 -3.99 0.17 -1.27
CA ASN A 41 -4.36 0.23 0.15
C ASN A 41 -4.96 1.57 0.58
N VAL A 42 -4.93 2.60 -0.27
CA VAL A 42 -5.21 3.99 0.13
C VAL A 42 -6.48 4.53 -0.48
N GLY A 43 -6.64 4.42 -1.80
CA GLY A 43 -7.76 5.00 -2.55
C GLY A 43 -7.59 6.48 -2.88
N GLY A 44 -8.67 7.10 -3.34
CA GLY A 44 -8.75 8.53 -3.63
C GLY A 44 -7.79 8.99 -4.72
N HIS A 45 -7.22 10.18 -4.56
CA HIS A 45 -6.35 10.80 -5.57
C HIS A 45 -5.08 9.99 -5.86
N LEU A 46 -4.63 9.13 -4.92
CA LEU A 46 -3.51 8.23 -5.16
C LEU A 46 -3.87 7.18 -6.21
N LEU A 47 -5.03 6.54 -6.07
CA LEU A 47 -5.51 5.58 -7.07
C LEU A 47 -5.67 6.23 -8.44
N ASP A 48 -6.30 7.42 -8.51
CA ASP A 48 -6.47 8.15 -9.77
C ASP A 48 -5.12 8.49 -10.43
N ALA A 49 -4.12 8.91 -9.65
CA ALA A 49 -2.78 9.22 -10.16
C ALA A 49 -2.07 7.97 -10.70
N VAL A 50 -2.21 6.83 -10.03
CA VAL A 50 -1.69 5.53 -10.51
C VAL A 50 -2.39 5.13 -11.80
N MET A 51 -3.73 5.26 -11.88
CA MET A 51 -4.49 4.93 -13.09
C MET A 51 -4.06 5.77 -14.30
N LEU A 52 -3.72 7.06 -14.10
CA LEU A 52 -3.17 7.94 -15.14
C LEU A 52 -1.80 7.46 -15.66
N ARG A 53 -1.06 6.73 -14.87
CA ARG A 53 0.28 6.20 -15.23
C ARG A 53 0.26 4.72 -15.61
N SER A 54 -0.92 4.09 -15.53
CA SER A 54 -1.08 2.68 -15.83
C SER A 54 -0.99 2.39 -17.32
N ASN A 55 -0.26 1.36 -17.64
CA ASN A 55 -0.15 0.82 -19.00
C ASN A 55 -1.45 0.13 -19.44
N ALA A 56 -1.54 -0.19 -20.72
CA ALA A 56 -2.62 -1.03 -21.22
C ALA A 56 -2.56 -2.42 -20.55
N PHE A 57 -3.73 -2.93 -20.11
CA PHE A 57 -3.89 -4.20 -19.40
C PHE A 57 -3.29 -4.24 -17.97
N ALA A 58 -2.97 -3.09 -17.40
CA ALA A 58 -2.53 -3.01 -16.02
C ALA A 58 -3.54 -3.65 -15.06
N ARG A 59 -3.02 -4.18 -13.94
CA ARG A 59 -3.81 -4.88 -12.92
C ARG A 59 -3.69 -4.18 -11.58
N VAL A 60 -4.83 -3.95 -10.95
CA VAL A 60 -4.92 -3.37 -9.60
C VAL A 60 -5.49 -4.42 -8.65
N ALA A 61 -4.73 -4.80 -7.65
CA ALA A 61 -5.17 -5.63 -6.53
C ALA A 61 -5.62 -4.71 -5.40
N MET A 62 -6.94 -4.63 -5.17
CA MET A 62 -7.51 -3.76 -4.13
C MET A 62 -7.58 -4.50 -2.80
N CYS A 63 -6.61 -4.23 -1.92
CA CYS A 63 -6.52 -4.79 -0.57
C CYS A 63 -7.18 -3.88 0.48
N GLY A 64 -7.18 -2.56 0.27
CA GLY A 64 -7.71 -1.59 1.22
C GLY A 64 -7.93 -0.22 0.63
N MET A 65 -8.64 0.63 1.37
CA MET A 65 -8.96 2.00 0.99
C MET A 65 -8.95 2.91 2.24
N ILE A 66 -7.79 2.96 2.93
CA ILE A 66 -7.69 3.58 4.26
C ILE A 66 -8.07 5.07 4.28
N ALA A 67 -7.97 5.77 3.14
CA ALA A 67 -8.39 7.16 3.04
C ALA A 67 -9.88 7.38 3.35
N GLY A 68 -10.71 6.34 3.14
CA GLY A 68 -12.15 6.38 3.39
C GLY A 68 -12.60 5.76 4.73
N TYR A 69 -11.71 5.24 5.56
CA TYR A 69 -12.10 4.50 6.77
C TYR A 69 -12.71 5.40 7.88
N ASN A 70 -12.52 6.71 7.78
CA ASN A 70 -13.17 7.67 8.68
C ASN A 70 -14.55 8.15 8.17
N GLY A 71 -15.11 7.50 7.16
CA GLY A 71 -16.43 7.82 6.59
C GLY A 71 -16.44 8.90 5.52
N GLU A 72 -15.27 9.47 5.17
CA GLU A 72 -15.17 10.42 4.07
C GLU A 72 -15.30 9.71 2.71
N PRO A 73 -16.08 10.26 1.77
CA PRO A 73 -16.14 9.71 0.42
C PRO A 73 -14.77 9.75 -0.26
N ILE A 74 -14.40 8.65 -0.91
CA ILE A 74 -13.18 8.57 -1.73
C ILE A 74 -13.58 8.25 -3.18
N PRO A 75 -14.02 9.24 -3.95
CA PRO A 75 -14.46 9.00 -5.31
C PRO A 75 -13.30 8.51 -6.19
N MET A 76 -13.60 7.62 -7.11
CA MET A 76 -12.76 7.35 -8.28
C MET A 76 -13.16 8.38 -9.36
N THR A 77 -12.29 9.33 -9.65
CA THR A 77 -12.64 10.45 -10.56
C THR A 77 -12.34 10.17 -12.03
N LEU A 78 -11.56 9.13 -12.30
CA LEU A 78 -11.10 8.79 -13.65
C LEU A 78 -11.49 7.35 -14.08
N PRO A 79 -12.74 6.90 -13.86
CA PRO A 79 -13.14 5.51 -14.17
C PRO A 79 -13.02 5.17 -15.66
N GLN A 80 -13.06 6.16 -16.57
CA GLN A 80 -12.87 5.95 -18.00
C GLN A 80 -11.51 5.33 -18.36
N LEU A 81 -10.49 5.49 -17.49
CA LEU A 81 -9.18 4.88 -17.71
C LEU A 81 -9.22 3.35 -17.63
N ILE A 82 -10.17 2.79 -16.87
CA ILE A 82 -10.38 1.34 -16.84
C ILE A 82 -10.71 0.83 -18.24
N LEU A 83 -11.61 1.52 -18.93
CA LEU A 83 -12.01 1.17 -20.30
C LEU A 83 -10.86 1.42 -21.29
N THR A 84 -10.30 2.64 -21.29
CA THR A 84 -9.33 3.04 -22.33
C THR A 84 -8.03 2.24 -22.23
N ASN A 85 -7.57 1.92 -21.01
CA ASN A 85 -6.40 1.10 -20.76
C ASN A 85 -6.71 -0.39 -20.59
N ARG A 86 -8.00 -0.80 -20.70
CA ARG A 86 -8.44 -2.21 -20.54
C ARG A 86 -7.90 -2.82 -19.23
N MET A 87 -7.96 -2.03 -18.15
CA MET A 87 -7.43 -2.42 -16.85
C MET A 87 -8.30 -3.49 -16.19
N LYS A 88 -7.71 -4.32 -15.35
CA LYS A 88 -8.42 -5.19 -14.41
C LYS A 88 -8.21 -4.65 -13.00
N ILE A 89 -9.30 -4.30 -12.34
CA ILE A 89 -9.32 -3.90 -10.92
C ILE A 89 -10.11 -4.97 -10.17
N GLU A 90 -9.49 -5.59 -9.19
CA GLU A 90 -10.08 -6.71 -8.46
C GLU A 90 -9.83 -6.56 -6.95
N GLY A 91 -10.93 -6.59 -6.19
CA GLY A 91 -10.88 -6.64 -4.73
C GLY A 91 -10.64 -8.05 -4.22
N PHE A 92 -10.01 -8.19 -3.07
CA PHE A 92 -9.84 -9.47 -2.40
C PHE A 92 -9.73 -9.29 -0.88
N ILE A 93 -10.12 -10.31 -0.16
CA ILE A 93 -9.90 -10.42 1.28
C ILE A 93 -8.94 -11.58 1.52
N VAL A 94 -7.84 -11.31 2.19
CA VAL A 94 -6.74 -12.29 2.37
C VAL A 94 -7.21 -13.58 3.03
N SER A 95 -8.24 -13.53 3.90
CA SER A 95 -8.81 -14.71 4.56
C SER A 95 -9.63 -15.63 3.64
N GLU A 96 -9.95 -15.20 2.42
CA GLU A 96 -10.67 -16.02 1.42
C GLU A 96 -9.74 -16.99 0.67
N HIS A 97 -8.41 -16.84 0.85
CA HIS A 97 -7.37 -17.63 0.18
C HIS A 97 -6.51 -18.41 1.18
N MET A 98 -7.17 -19.05 2.14
CA MET A 98 -6.46 -19.77 3.23
C MET A 98 -5.63 -20.95 2.71
N GLU A 99 -5.97 -21.51 1.57
CA GLU A 99 -5.23 -22.59 0.91
C GLU A 99 -3.80 -22.17 0.49
N ALA A 100 -3.60 -20.88 0.19
CA ALA A 100 -2.28 -20.34 -0.17
C ALA A 100 -1.38 -20.05 1.04
N TRP A 101 -1.95 -19.98 2.25
CA TRP A 101 -1.21 -19.53 3.44
C TRP A 101 -0.03 -20.42 3.82
N PRO A 102 -0.11 -21.78 3.82
CA PRO A 102 1.02 -22.61 4.23
C PRO A 102 2.26 -22.37 3.37
N GLU A 103 2.08 -22.25 2.06
CA GLU A 103 3.17 -21.99 1.11
C GLU A 103 3.69 -20.55 1.26
N ALA A 104 2.79 -19.57 1.29
CA ALA A 104 3.15 -18.16 1.46
C ALA A 104 3.92 -17.91 2.77
N LEU A 105 3.47 -18.47 3.89
CA LEU A 105 4.15 -18.33 5.19
C LEU A 105 5.52 -18.99 5.18
N LYS A 106 5.67 -20.14 4.53
CA LYS A 106 6.95 -20.82 4.38
C LYS A 106 7.93 -19.98 3.56
N GLU A 107 7.47 -19.43 2.44
CA GLU A 107 8.29 -18.57 1.57
C GLU A 107 8.70 -17.29 2.30
N LEU A 108 7.75 -16.55 2.88
CA LEU A 108 8.00 -15.33 3.63
C LEU A 108 8.94 -15.58 4.83
N GLY A 109 8.72 -16.64 5.58
CA GLY A 109 9.61 -17.04 6.69
C GLY A 109 11.04 -17.31 6.22
N THR A 110 11.20 -17.97 5.08
CA THR A 110 12.52 -18.22 4.48
C THR A 110 13.20 -16.92 4.03
N LEU A 111 12.45 -16.02 3.40
CA LEU A 111 12.97 -14.73 2.96
C LEU A 111 13.41 -13.85 4.14
N VAL A 112 12.65 -13.85 5.23
CA VAL A 112 13.00 -13.15 6.48
C VAL A 112 14.23 -13.79 7.11
N ALA A 113 14.26 -15.11 7.27
CA ALA A 113 15.37 -15.82 7.91
C ALA A 113 16.70 -15.67 7.15
N THR A 114 16.64 -15.53 5.82
CA THR A 114 17.81 -15.30 4.97
C THR A 114 18.17 -13.82 4.76
N GLY A 115 17.43 -12.88 5.39
CA GLY A 115 17.64 -11.45 5.25
C GLY A 115 17.28 -10.87 3.87
N LYS A 116 16.65 -11.66 3.00
CA LYS A 116 16.18 -11.21 1.69
C LYS A 116 14.94 -10.33 1.78
N LEU A 117 14.07 -10.57 2.76
CA LEU A 117 12.94 -9.71 3.10
C LEU A 117 13.25 -8.96 4.39
N LYS A 118 13.25 -7.65 4.32
CA LYS A 118 13.46 -6.75 5.46
C LYS A 118 12.14 -6.15 5.88
N TYR A 119 11.94 -6.03 7.18
CA TYR A 119 10.74 -5.39 7.75
C TYR A 119 11.11 -4.51 8.94
N LYS A 120 10.20 -3.66 9.35
CA LYS A 120 10.31 -2.82 10.55
C LYS A 120 9.06 -2.92 11.39
N GLU A 121 9.26 -2.76 12.69
CA GLU A 121 8.21 -2.81 13.70
C GLU A 121 8.32 -1.61 14.63
N SER A 122 7.16 -1.06 15.01
CA SER A 122 7.01 -0.13 16.12
C SER A 122 6.35 -0.88 17.26
N VAL A 123 7.01 -0.95 18.42
CA VAL A 123 6.55 -1.76 19.55
C VAL A 123 6.17 -0.87 20.72
N ALA A 124 4.89 -0.80 21.05
CA ALA A 124 4.38 -0.20 22.28
C ALA A 124 4.42 -1.21 23.43
N GLN A 125 4.56 -0.76 24.68
CA GLN A 125 4.72 -1.65 25.84
C GLN A 125 3.47 -1.68 26.70
N GLY A 126 3.03 -2.90 27.04
CA GLY A 126 1.88 -3.16 27.89
C GLY A 126 0.53 -2.95 27.25
N ILE A 127 -0.48 -3.68 27.69
CA ILE A 127 -1.84 -3.60 27.13
C ILE A 127 -2.45 -2.20 27.23
N ALA A 128 -2.10 -1.42 28.26
CA ALA A 128 -2.61 -0.06 28.44
C ALA A 128 -2.19 0.90 27.30
N SER A 129 -1.13 0.58 26.55
CA SER A 129 -0.68 1.38 25.40
C SER A 129 -1.45 1.07 24.10
N ALA A 130 -2.25 0.01 24.07
CA ALA A 130 -2.93 -0.44 22.84
C ALA A 130 -3.86 0.62 22.22
N PRO A 131 -4.70 1.36 22.98
CA PRO A 131 -5.55 2.39 22.40
C PRO A 131 -4.77 3.51 21.74
N GLU A 132 -3.69 3.98 22.39
CA GLU A 132 -2.84 5.04 21.84
C GLU A 132 -2.07 4.55 20.60
N ALA A 133 -1.52 3.34 20.63
CA ALA A 133 -0.84 2.73 19.50
C ALA A 133 -1.78 2.58 18.28
N PHE A 134 -3.04 2.18 18.50
CA PHE A 134 -4.04 2.06 17.45
C PHE A 134 -4.40 3.44 16.86
N LEU A 135 -4.66 4.44 17.69
CA LEU A 135 -4.92 5.81 17.22
C LEU A 135 -3.70 6.40 16.50
N GLY A 136 -2.48 6.03 16.94
CA GLY A 136 -1.24 6.41 16.30
C GLY A 136 -1.11 5.82 14.89
N LEU A 137 -1.49 4.57 14.70
CA LEU A 137 -1.53 3.90 13.40
C LEU A 137 -2.39 4.67 12.40
N LEU A 138 -3.62 5.05 12.78
CA LEU A 138 -4.53 5.82 11.92
C LEU A 138 -4.01 7.21 11.57
N LYS A 139 -3.07 7.74 12.37
CA LYS A 139 -2.39 9.03 12.14
C LYS A 139 -1.01 8.88 11.47
N GLY A 140 -0.61 7.66 11.11
CA GLY A 140 0.68 7.37 10.48
C GLY A 140 1.89 7.64 11.38
N LYS A 141 1.76 7.50 12.71
CA LYS A 141 2.86 7.71 13.67
C LYS A 141 3.81 6.52 13.76
N ASN A 142 3.36 5.32 13.39
CA ASN A 142 4.19 4.12 13.40
C ASN A 142 5.13 4.07 12.19
N HIS A 143 6.23 3.34 12.37
CA HIS A 143 7.14 2.99 11.28
C HIS A 143 7.19 1.47 11.13
N GLY A 144 6.67 0.96 10.00
CA GLY A 144 6.46 -0.47 9.80
C GLY A 144 5.24 -1.01 10.56
N LYS A 145 5.27 -2.28 10.95
CA LYS A 145 4.16 -2.93 11.66
C LYS A 145 4.04 -2.41 13.10
N GLN A 146 2.85 -1.91 13.46
CA GLN A 146 2.57 -1.56 14.87
C GLN A 146 2.25 -2.82 15.68
N LEU A 147 2.98 -3.02 16.74
CA LEU A 147 2.79 -4.10 17.71
C LEU A 147 2.57 -3.54 19.11
N VAL A 148 1.96 -4.35 19.98
CA VAL A 148 1.88 -4.09 21.42
C VAL A 148 2.46 -5.32 22.14
N LYS A 149 3.57 -5.14 22.86
CA LYS A 149 4.14 -6.18 23.68
C LYS A 149 3.39 -6.23 25.01
N LEU A 150 2.75 -7.36 25.32
CA LEU A 150 1.88 -7.49 26.49
C LEU A 150 2.65 -7.76 27.80
N VAL A 151 3.78 -8.44 27.72
CA VAL A 151 4.65 -8.83 28.85
C VAL A 151 6.12 -8.66 28.47
#